data_2d261aa95a8efd171864f522938e0c33
#
_entry.id   2d261aa95a8efd171864f522938e0c33
#
_cell.length_a   1.000
_cell.length_b   1.000
_cell.length_c   1.000
_cell.angle_alpha   90.00
_cell.angle_beta   90.00
_cell.angle_gamma   90.00
#
_symmetry.space_group_name_H-M   'P 1'
#
loop_
_entity.id
_entity.type
_entity.pdbx_description
1 polymer ?
#
loop_
_entity_poly.entity_id
_entity_poly.type
_entity_poly.pdbx_seq_one_letter_code
_entity_poly.pdbx_strand_id
1 'polypeptide(L)'
;RTGGHHHGLRMLARSRVEPLALLRAIRPELSAIDAEAHATTAGRGLSGWLSFAEAPGPDRIERAVAALRDLHLAALRDFAVATGVGSAQTGPEGLAATLDEAGDAARIAAARSATGWFVRVDSLGLEQLLLAWTGNDTFVPAAQSLLAPLGEGNGELLTTLSAYLDHESGIAATAAALGLHRNTVAVRIRRVQELLGIDMSDPEARLALHLACRAVLPR
;
A
#
# COMPACT_ATOMS: atom_id res chain seq x y z
N ARG A 1 -25.35 20.13 -2.39
CA ARG A 1 -25.27 19.62 -1.01
C ARG A 1 -23.83 19.19 -0.77
N THR A 2 -23.07 20.00 -0.04
CA THR A 2 -21.60 19.94 0.07
C THR A 2 -21.09 19.24 1.33
N GLY A 3 -21.83 18.29 1.90
CA GLY A 3 -21.52 17.74 3.23
C GLY A 3 -21.70 16.24 3.39
N GLY A 4 -21.60 15.45 2.32
CA GLY A 4 -21.68 13.99 2.44
C GLY A 4 -20.43 13.39 3.08
N HIS A 5 -20.60 12.31 3.83
CA HIS A 5 -19.50 11.45 4.32
C HIS A 5 -19.37 10.27 3.37
N HIS A 6 -18.15 9.93 2.99
CA HIS A 6 -17.88 8.94 1.95
C HIS A 6 -16.89 7.87 2.41
N HIS A 7 -17.15 6.62 2.00
CA HIS A 7 -16.22 5.51 2.08
C HIS A 7 -15.95 4.96 0.68
N GLY A 8 -14.71 5.00 0.24
CA GLY A 8 -14.30 4.47 -1.05
C GLY A 8 -14.17 2.95 -1.07
N LEU A 9 -14.47 2.37 -2.22
CA LEU A 9 -14.32 0.95 -2.52
C LEU A 9 -13.57 0.78 -3.83
N ARG A 10 -12.60 -0.11 -3.89
CA ARG A 10 -11.93 -0.53 -5.11
C ARG A 10 -11.87 -2.05 -5.18
N MET A 11 -12.33 -2.63 -6.28
CA MET A 11 -12.13 -4.04 -6.61
C MET A 11 -11.21 -4.16 -7.82
N LEU A 12 -10.15 -4.92 -7.70
CA LEU A 12 -9.21 -5.25 -8.77
C LEU A 12 -9.35 -6.73 -9.13
N ALA A 13 -9.62 -7.01 -10.41
CA ALA A 13 -9.60 -8.37 -10.89
C ALA A 13 -8.16 -8.91 -10.94
N ARG A 14 -7.92 -10.05 -10.33
CA ARG A 14 -6.65 -10.79 -10.33
C ARG A 14 -6.45 -11.64 -11.58
N SER A 15 -7.53 -11.90 -12.32
CA SER A 15 -7.55 -12.60 -13.61
C SER A 15 -8.26 -11.75 -14.65
N ARG A 16 -8.32 -12.24 -15.89
CA ARG A 16 -9.06 -11.55 -16.96
C ARG A 16 -10.56 -11.69 -16.70
N VAL A 17 -11.19 -10.60 -16.32
CA VAL A 17 -12.62 -10.51 -16.00
C VAL A 17 -13.26 -9.40 -16.82
N GLU A 18 -14.49 -9.60 -17.28
CA GLU A 18 -15.30 -8.53 -17.83
C GLU A 18 -15.84 -7.66 -16.68
N PRO A 19 -15.50 -6.36 -16.59
CA PRO A 19 -15.92 -5.52 -15.47
C PRO A 19 -17.42 -5.41 -15.29
N LEU A 20 -18.20 -5.46 -16.37
CA LEU A 20 -19.67 -5.45 -16.32
C LEU A 20 -20.25 -6.73 -15.72
N ALA A 21 -19.64 -7.89 -15.94
CA ALA A 21 -20.05 -9.15 -15.31
C ALA A 21 -19.82 -9.09 -13.80
N LEU A 22 -18.65 -8.57 -13.37
CA LEU A 22 -18.35 -8.35 -11.95
C LEU A 22 -19.36 -7.37 -11.31
N LEU A 23 -19.69 -6.26 -11.99
CA LEU A 23 -20.66 -5.28 -11.49
C LEU A 23 -22.06 -5.90 -11.33
N ARG A 24 -22.49 -6.76 -12.27
CA ARG A 24 -23.76 -7.48 -12.17
C ARG A 24 -23.79 -8.44 -10.99
N ALA A 25 -22.69 -9.15 -10.74
CA ALA A 25 -22.60 -10.12 -9.66
C ALA A 25 -22.72 -9.49 -8.26
N ILE A 26 -22.19 -8.27 -8.06
CA ILE A 26 -22.23 -7.60 -6.76
C ILE A 26 -23.47 -6.71 -6.55
N ARG A 27 -24.25 -6.48 -7.58
CA ARG A 27 -25.39 -5.54 -7.52
C ARG A 27 -26.42 -5.86 -6.43
N PRO A 28 -26.80 -7.13 -6.17
CA PRO A 28 -27.75 -7.45 -5.10
C PRO A 28 -27.23 -7.02 -3.73
N GLU A 29 -26.01 -7.35 -3.39
CA GLU A 29 -25.36 -7.03 -2.13
C GLU A 29 -25.13 -5.52 -2.00
N LEU A 30 -24.76 -4.84 -3.09
CA LEU A 30 -24.60 -3.38 -3.11
C LEU A 30 -25.92 -2.67 -2.77
N SER A 31 -27.03 -3.18 -3.29
CA SER A 31 -28.38 -2.62 -3.04
C SER A 31 -28.92 -2.90 -1.64
N ALA A 32 -28.33 -3.86 -0.92
CA ALA A 32 -28.71 -4.22 0.44
C ALA A 32 -27.98 -3.37 1.51
N ILE A 33 -26.99 -2.57 1.12
CA ILE A 33 -26.22 -1.74 2.06
C ILE A 33 -27.09 -0.57 2.55
N ASP A 34 -27.12 -0.35 3.86
CA ASP A 34 -27.79 0.79 4.51
C ASP A 34 -27.02 2.11 4.31
N ALA A 35 -26.81 2.49 3.06
CA ALA A 35 -26.17 3.72 2.62
C ALA A 35 -26.50 3.98 1.15
N GLU A 36 -26.29 5.19 0.68
CA GLU A 36 -26.32 5.47 -0.76
C GLU A 36 -25.06 4.89 -1.41
N ALA A 37 -25.21 3.73 -2.07
CA ALA A 37 -24.11 2.96 -2.60
C ALA A 37 -23.99 3.13 -4.13
N HIS A 38 -22.80 3.44 -4.59
CA HIS A 38 -22.46 3.63 -5.99
C HIS A 38 -21.31 2.71 -6.39
N ALA A 39 -21.38 2.13 -7.59
CA ALA A 39 -20.28 1.40 -8.19
C ALA A 39 -20.30 1.57 -9.72
N THR A 40 -19.10 1.67 -10.28
CA THR A 40 -18.88 1.76 -11.73
C THR A 40 -17.69 0.92 -12.15
N THR A 41 -17.62 0.60 -13.43
CA THR A 41 -16.44 -0.09 -13.98
C THR A 41 -15.24 0.86 -14.02
N ALA A 42 -14.07 0.36 -13.62
CA ALA A 42 -12.84 1.12 -13.64
C ALA A 42 -11.64 0.22 -13.95
N GLY A 43 -11.02 0.42 -15.09
CA GLY A 43 -9.93 -0.44 -15.57
C GLY A 43 -10.30 -1.91 -15.57
N ARG A 44 -9.52 -2.76 -14.91
CA ARG A 44 -9.78 -4.21 -14.80
C ARG A 44 -10.63 -4.58 -13.58
N GLY A 45 -11.56 -3.71 -13.17
CA GLY A 45 -12.37 -3.98 -12.00
C GLY A 45 -13.44 -2.93 -11.78
N LEU A 46 -13.74 -2.62 -10.53
CA LEU A 46 -14.77 -1.68 -10.12
C LEU A 46 -14.19 -0.60 -9.20
N SER A 47 -14.72 0.60 -9.31
CA SER A 47 -14.58 1.67 -8.32
C SER A 47 -15.96 2.01 -7.80
N GLY A 48 -16.08 2.27 -6.50
CA GLY A 48 -17.36 2.59 -5.89
C GLY A 48 -17.19 3.37 -4.59
N TRP A 49 -18.29 3.84 -4.04
CA TRP A 49 -18.31 4.50 -2.75
C TRP A 49 -19.67 4.36 -2.06
N LEU A 50 -19.64 4.45 -0.76
CA LEU A 50 -20.83 4.62 0.08
C LEU A 50 -20.93 6.09 0.50
N SER A 51 -22.13 6.68 0.46
CA SER A 51 -22.40 8.02 0.93
C SER A 51 -23.40 8.00 2.08
N PHE A 52 -23.12 8.81 3.09
CA PHE A 52 -23.97 9.02 4.26
C PHE A 52 -24.33 10.50 4.32
N ALA A 53 -25.62 10.80 4.54
CA ALA A 53 -26.10 12.18 4.64
C ALA A 53 -25.58 12.88 5.91
N GLU A 54 -25.38 12.11 6.99
CA GLU A 54 -24.84 12.56 8.28
C GLU A 54 -23.58 11.76 8.61
N ALA A 55 -22.75 12.32 9.51
CA ALA A 55 -21.55 11.64 9.98
C ALA A 55 -21.91 10.27 10.58
N PRO A 56 -21.45 9.16 9.99
CA PRO A 56 -21.76 7.84 10.53
C PRO A 56 -21.01 7.61 11.84
N GLY A 57 -21.70 7.16 12.88
CA GLY A 57 -21.06 6.70 14.09
C GLY A 57 -20.26 5.40 13.86
N PRO A 58 -19.38 5.01 14.82
CA PRO A 58 -18.51 3.83 14.69
C PRO A 58 -19.26 2.55 14.31
N ASP A 59 -20.40 2.28 14.96
CA ASP A 59 -21.20 1.09 14.67
C ASP A 59 -21.77 1.06 13.24
N ARG A 60 -22.11 2.23 12.70
CA ARG A 60 -22.61 2.33 11.32
C ARG A 60 -21.51 2.12 10.31
N ILE A 61 -20.31 2.61 10.62
CA ILE A 61 -19.10 2.35 9.82
C ILE A 61 -18.81 0.85 9.81
N GLU A 62 -18.78 0.19 10.97
CA GLU A 62 -18.49 -1.24 11.04
C GLU A 62 -19.54 -2.09 10.28
N ARG A 63 -20.84 -1.74 10.37
CA ARG A 63 -21.87 -2.40 9.56
C ARG A 63 -21.66 -2.18 8.05
N ALA A 64 -21.31 -0.97 7.64
CA ALA A 64 -21.02 -0.68 6.24
C ALA A 64 -19.81 -1.48 5.73
N VAL A 65 -18.75 -1.56 6.53
CA VAL A 65 -17.56 -2.36 6.19
C VAL A 65 -17.88 -3.85 6.16
N ALA A 66 -18.70 -4.36 7.09
CA ALA A 66 -19.16 -5.74 7.06
C ALA A 66 -19.93 -6.04 5.75
N ALA A 67 -20.83 -5.14 5.36
CA ALA A 67 -21.56 -5.28 4.09
C ALA A 67 -20.63 -5.22 2.86
N LEU A 68 -19.59 -4.37 2.86
CA LEU A 68 -18.58 -4.38 1.81
C LEU A 68 -17.75 -5.67 1.79
N ARG A 69 -17.54 -6.30 2.94
CA ARG A 69 -16.90 -7.62 3.02
C ARG A 69 -17.80 -8.72 2.45
N ASP A 70 -19.10 -8.69 2.74
CA ASP A 70 -20.07 -9.64 2.18
C ASP A 70 -20.16 -9.50 0.65
N LEU A 71 -20.15 -8.28 0.15
CA LEU A 71 -20.06 -7.95 -1.27
C LEU A 71 -18.76 -8.51 -1.90
N HIS A 72 -17.63 -8.39 -1.23
CA HIS A 72 -16.37 -9.01 -1.66
C HIS A 72 -16.47 -10.54 -1.71
N LEU A 73 -17.04 -11.17 -0.68
CA LEU A 73 -17.24 -12.62 -0.63
C LEU A 73 -18.19 -13.10 -1.72
N ALA A 74 -19.24 -12.33 -2.04
CA ALA A 74 -20.11 -12.62 -3.16
C ALA A 74 -19.37 -12.59 -4.50
N ALA A 75 -18.52 -11.57 -4.71
CA ALA A 75 -17.69 -11.48 -5.91
C ALA A 75 -16.70 -12.66 -6.03
N LEU A 76 -16.15 -13.15 -4.91
CA LEU A 76 -15.23 -14.29 -4.89
C LEU A 76 -15.84 -15.63 -5.32
N ARG A 77 -17.16 -15.73 -5.37
CA ARG A 77 -17.83 -16.97 -5.84
C ARG A 77 -17.51 -17.27 -7.30
N ASP A 78 -17.41 -16.21 -8.12
CA ASP A 78 -17.27 -16.33 -9.57
C ASP A 78 -15.97 -15.69 -10.09
N PHE A 79 -15.33 -14.82 -9.32
CA PHE A 79 -14.19 -14.02 -9.77
C PHE A 79 -13.06 -14.00 -8.75
N ALA A 80 -11.81 -14.04 -9.22
CA ALA A 80 -10.65 -13.76 -8.39
C ALA A 80 -10.47 -12.24 -8.28
N VAL A 81 -10.91 -11.64 -7.18
CA VAL A 81 -10.85 -10.19 -6.94
C VAL A 81 -10.09 -9.85 -5.66
N ALA A 82 -9.42 -8.72 -5.66
CA ALA A 82 -8.85 -8.08 -4.48
C ALA A 82 -9.61 -6.78 -4.22
N THR A 83 -9.98 -6.55 -2.98
CA THR A 83 -10.81 -5.40 -2.59
C THR A 83 -10.09 -4.53 -1.57
N GLY A 84 -10.06 -3.23 -1.83
CA GLY A 84 -9.61 -2.20 -0.92
C GLY A 84 -10.77 -1.30 -0.50
N VAL A 85 -10.74 -0.87 0.75
CA VAL A 85 -11.69 0.08 1.34
C VAL A 85 -10.91 1.25 1.92
N GLY A 86 -11.26 2.47 1.49
CA GLY A 86 -10.69 3.70 1.99
C GLY A 86 -11.26 4.08 3.36
N SER A 87 -10.66 5.07 4.01
CA SER A 87 -11.15 5.63 5.26
C SER A 87 -12.38 6.51 5.05
N ALA A 88 -13.10 6.81 6.14
CA ALA A 88 -14.23 7.74 6.11
C ALA A 88 -13.72 9.17 5.85
N GLN A 89 -14.19 9.80 4.81
CA GLN A 89 -13.81 11.15 4.39
C GLN A 89 -15.04 12.03 4.20
N THR A 90 -14.86 13.35 4.16
CA THR A 90 -15.96 14.31 4.08
C THR A 90 -15.82 15.23 2.88
N GLY A 91 -16.94 15.49 2.21
CA GLY A 91 -17.02 16.43 1.09
C GLY A 91 -16.43 15.92 -0.23
N PRO A 92 -16.42 16.76 -1.29
CA PRO A 92 -15.99 16.34 -2.62
C PRO A 92 -14.51 15.93 -2.70
N GLU A 93 -13.62 16.65 -2.01
CA GLU A 93 -12.19 16.31 -1.93
C GLU A 93 -11.97 15.03 -1.15
N GLY A 94 -12.75 14.83 -0.08
CA GLY A 94 -12.74 13.58 0.69
C GLY A 94 -13.22 12.38 -0.12
N LEU A 95 -14.15 12.55 -1.05
CA LEU A 95 -14.55 11.49 -1.96
C LEU A 95 -13.36 11.06 -2.84
N ALA A 96 -12.61 11.98 -3.39
CA ALA A 96 -11.41 11.66 -4.17
C ALA A 96 -10.37 10.94 -3.31
N ALA A 97 -10.08 11.47 -2.12
CA ALA A 97 -9.10 10.90 -1.20
C ALA A 97 -9.44 9.45 -0.80
N THR A 98 -10.70 9.18 -0.40
CA THR A 98 -11.10 7.82 -0.02
C THR A 98 -11.09 6.83 -1.18
N LEU A 99 -11.31 7.29 -2.42
CA LEU A 99 -11.21 6.46 -3.63
C LEU A 99 -9.74 6.11 -3.95
N ASP A 100 -8.82 7.05 -3.79
CA ASP A 100 -7.38 6.83 -3.95
C ASP A 100 -6.86 5.85 -2.88
N GLU A 101 -7.21 6.06 -1.62
CA GLU A 101 -6.91 5.14 -0.51
C GLU A 101 -7.45 3.73 -0.78
N ALA A 102 -8.68 3.61 -1.26
CA ALA A 102 -9.26 2.31 -1.63
C ALA A 102 -8.48 1.63 -2.77
N GLY A 103 -7.96 2.43 -3.71
CA GLY A 103 -7.09 1.96 -4.78
C GLY A 103 -5.78 1.38 -4.25
N ASP A 104 -5.13 2.07 -3.30
CA ASP A 104 -3.90 1.62 -2.64
C ASP A 104 -4.14 0.33 -1.83
N ALA A 105 -5.20 0.32 -1.03
CA ALA A 105 -5.59 -0.86 -0.26
C ALA A 105 -5.88 -2.08 -1.17
N ALA A 106 -6.52 -1.86 -2.33
CA ALA A 106 -6.79 -2.94 -3.29
C ALA A 106 -5.50 -3.48 -3.93
N ARG A 107 -4.51 -2.62 -4.20
CA ARG A 107 -3.18 -3.05 -4.69
C ARG A 107 -2.45 -3.90 -3.64
N ILE A 108 -2.49 -3.49 -2.36
CA ILE A 108 -1.94 -4.27 -1.26
C ILE A 108 -2.65 -5.62 -1.16
N ALA A 109 -3.98 -5.64 -1.22
CA ALA A 109 -4.76 -6.87 -1.19
C ALA A 109 -4.40 -7.80 -2.36
N ALA A 110 -4.20 -7.25 -3.56
CA ALA A 110 -3.84 -8.00 -4.75
C ALA A 110 -2.44 -8.61 -4.69
N ALA A 111 -1.50 -7.97 -4.00
CA ALA A 111 -0.13 -8.45 -3.82
C ALA A 111 -0.03 -9.60 -2.81
N ARG A 112 -1.01 -9.80 -1.95
CA ARG A 112 -1.02 -10.90 -0.97
C ARG A 112 -1.20 -12.26 -1.66
N SER A 113 -0.35 -13.22 -1.33
CA SER A 113 -0.38 -14.56 -1.93
C SER A 113 -1.49 -15.46 -1.36
N ALA A 114 -1.94 -15.25 -0.14
CA ALA A 114 -2.60 -16.32 0.62
C ALA A 114 -3.82 -15.94 1.46
N THR A 115 -4.39 -14.75 1.47
CA THR A 115 -5.54 -14.50 2.36
C THR A 115 -6.55 -13.50 1.81
N GLY A 116 -7.79 -13.91 1.79
CA GLY A 116 -9.06 -13.14 1.72
C GLY A 116 -9.12 -11.90 0.83
N TRP A 117 -8.00 -11.38 0.39
CA TRP A 117 -7.82 -10.26 -0.54
C TRP A 117 -8.73 -9.04 -0.28
N PHE A 118 -9.01 -8.80 0.99
CA PHE A 118 -9.79 -7.65 1.45
C PHE A 118 -8.96 -6.83 2.43
N VAL A 119 -8.76 -5.55 2.14
CA VAL A 119 -7.94 -4.64 2.94
C VAL A 119 -8.67 -3.33 3.18
N ARG A 120 -8.72 -2.89 4.43
CA ARG A 120 -9.16 -1.54 4.83
C ARG A 120 -7.92 -0.69 5.12
N VAL A 121 -7.93 0.57 4.66
CA VAL A 121 -6.83 1.50 4.94
C VAL A 121 -6.66 1.74 6.44
N ASP A 122 -7.75 1.94 7.17
CA ASP A 122 -7.73 2.20 8.61
C ASP A 122 -7.33 0.98 9.48
N SER A 123 -7.27 -0.21 8.88
CA SER A 123 -6.77 -1.43 9.53
C SER A 123 -5.36 -1.82 9.10
N LEU A 124 -4.72 -1.00 8.26
CA LEU A 124 -3.35 -1.25 7.82
C LEU A 124 -2.39 -1.00 8.99
N GLY A 125 -1.61 -2.02 9.35
CA GLY A 125 -0.45 -1.84 10.22
C GLY A 125 0.66 -1.04 9.54
N LEU A 126 1.61 -0.55 10.32
CA LEU A 126 2.74 0.26 9.83
C LEU A 126 3.47 -0.38 8.64
N GLU A 127 3.71 -1.69 8.70
CA GLU A 127 4.37 -2.43 7.62
C GLU A 127 3.59 -2.37 6.29
N GLN A 128 2.26 -2.43 6.36
CA GLN A 128 1.39 -2.39 5.18
C GLN A 128 1.25 -0.98 4.62
N LEU A 129 1.29 0.06 5.46
CA LEU A 129 1.37 1.45 5.01
C LEU A 129 2.68 1.72 4.26
N LEU A 130 3.79 1.21 4.77
CA LEU A 130 5.08 1.31 4.08
C LEU A 130 5.07 0.59 2.73
N LEU A 131 4.47 -0.60 2.64
CA LEU A 131 4.32 -1.34 1.38
C LEU A 131 3.43 -0.62 0.37
N ALA A 132 2.34 0.02 0.82
CA ALA A 132 1.49 0.83 -0.06
C ALA A 132 2.26 2.01 -0.66
N TRP A 133 3.07 2.66 0.16
CA TRP A 133 3.85 3.82 -0.25
C TRP A 133 4.99 3.44 -1.20
N THR A 134 5.72 2.36 -0.91
CA THR A 134 6.83 1.86 -1.74
C THR A 134 6.37 1.16 -3.03
N GLY A 135 5.12 0.71 -3.10
CA GLY A 135 4.53 0.09 -4.28
C GLY A 135 3.94 1.06 -5.31
N ASN A 136 4.09 2.37 -5.12
CA ASN A 136 3.60 3.38 -6.05
C ASN A 136 4.44 3.40 -7.34
N ASP A 137 3.80 3.51 -8.52
CA ASP A 137 4.43 3.42 -9.85
C ASP A 137 5.57 4.42 -10.07
N THR A 138 5.59 5.54 -9.33
CA THR A 138 6.66 6.55 -9.39
C THR A 138 7.76 6.31 -8.36
N PHE A 139 7.46 5.65 -7.24
CA PHE A 139 8.41 5.47 -6.15
C PHE A 139 9.50 4.46 -6.49
N VAL A 140 9.14 3.31 -7.05
CA VAL A 140 10.11 2.26 -7.40
C VAL A 140 11.15 2.74 -8.43
N PRO A 141 10.79 3.40 -9.54
CA PRO A 141 11.77 3.98 -10.46
C PRO A 141 12.65 5.04 -9.81
N ALA A 142 12.10 5.90 -8.95
CA ALA A 142 12.88 6.90 -8.21
C ALA A 142 13.86 6.25 -7.23
N ALA A 143 13.43 5.22 -6.49
CA ALA A 143 14.27 4.44 -5.58
C ALA A 143 15.40 3.72 -6.34
N GLN A 144 15.10 3.12 -7.49
CA GLN A 144 16.11 2.50 -8.36
C GLN A 144 17.13 3.52 -8.85
N SER A 145 16.69 4.69 -9.31
CA SER A 145 17.56 5.78 -9.74
C SER A 145 18.46 6.29 -8.60
N LEU A 146 17.90 6.45 -7.40
CA LEU A 146 18.65 6.87 -6.21
C LEU A 146 19.75 5.87 -5.83
N LEU A 147 19.44 4.57 -5.89
CA LEU A 147 20.35 3.49 -5.48
C LEU A 147 21.26 2.99 -6.62
N ALA A 148 21.06 3.45 -7.86
CA ALA A 148 21.83 3.03 -9.03
C ALA A 148 23.36 3.11 -8.83
N PRO A 149 23.93 4.17 -8.19
CA PRO A 149 25.37 4.24 -7.94
C PRO A 149 25.93 3.10 -7.07
N LEU A 150 25.05 2.39 -6.33
CA LEU A 150 25.42 1.25 -5.47
C LEU A 150 25.26 -0.10 -6.19
N GLY A 151 24.68 -0.14 -7.41
CA GLY A 151 24.35 -1.38 -8.12
C GLY A 151 25.45 -1.89 -9.05
N GLU A 152 26.16 -1.03 -9.73
CA GLU A 152 27.17 -1.40 -10.74
C GLU A 152 28.47 -1.90 -10.06
N GLY A 153 28.58 -3.23 -9.90
CA GLY A 153 29.76 -3.87 -9.30
C GLY A 153 29.86 -3.75 -7.77
N ASN A 154 28.91 -3.11 -7.13
CA ASN A 154 28.91 -2.79 -5.69
C ASN A 154 27.72 -3.40 -4.91
N GLY A 155 27.19 -4.56 -5.32
CA GLY A 155 26.04 -5.19 -4.66
C GLY A 155 26.23 -5.41 -3.15
N GLU A 156 27.49 -5.54 -2.70
CA GLU A 156 27.83 -5.60 -1.28
C GLU A 156 27.53 -4.29 -0.52
N LEU A 157 27.64 -3.13 -1.18
CA LEU A 157 27.32 -1.84 -0.56
C LEU A 157 25.83 -1.69 -0.32
N LEU A 158 25.00 -2.09 -1.30
CA LEU A 158 23.55 -2.04 -1.19
C LEU A 158 23.04 -3.00 -0.09
N THR A 159 23.58 -4.23 -0.04
CA THR A 159 23.28 -5.19 1.03
C THR A 159 23.70 -4.65 2.41
N THR A 160 24.88 -4.03 2.48
CA THR A 160 25.39 -3.44 3.74
C THR A 160 24.53 -2.26 4.17
N LEU A 161 24.11 -1.39 3.24
CA LEU A 161 23.23 -0.26 3.50
C LEU A 161 21.86 -0.73 4.03
N SER A 162 21.24 -1.70 3.37
CA SER A 162 19.95 -2.25 3.82
C SER A 162 20.04 -2.81 5.24
N ALA A 163 21.04 -3.65 5.50
CA ALA A 163 21.25 -4.21 6.84
C ALA A 163 21.56 -3.12 7.89
N TYR A 164 22.31 -2.08 7.51
CA TYR A 164 22.63 -0.96 8.40
C TYR A 164 21.37 -0.19 8.82
N LEU A 165 20.47 0.06 7.87
CA LEU A 165 19.21 0.76 8.14
C LEU A 165 18.23 -0.14 8.91
N ASP A 166 18.18 -1.44 8.62
CA ASP A 166 17.37 -2.42 9.36
C ASP A 166 17.80 -2.56 10.84
N HIS A 167 19.08 -2.30 11.14
CA HIS A 167 19.64 -2.33 12.49
C HIS A 167 19.85 -0.93 13.10
N GLU A 168 18.91 0.00 12.85
CA GLU A 168 18.85 1.33 13.44
C GLU A 168 20.15 2.14 13.24
N SER A 169 20.82 1.94 12.13
CA SER A 169 22.12 2.56 11.81
C SER A 169 23.26 2.18 12.78
N GLY A 170 23.15 1.00 13.38
CA GLY A 170 24.13 0.44 14.32
C GLY A 170 25.22 -0.36 13.63
N ILE A 171 26.47 0.15 13.57
CA ILE A 171 27.60 -0.54 12.91
C ILE A 171 27.87 -1.92 13.51
N ALA A 172 27.82 -2.04 14.85
CA ALA A 172 28.10 -3.30 15.53
C ALA A 172 27.01 -4.36 15.25
N ALA A 173 25.72 -3.97 15.30
CA ALA A 173 24.60 -4.85 15.01
C ALA A 173 24.62 -5.29 13.54
N THR A 174 24.89 -4.37 12.61
CA THR A 174 25.05 -4.67 11.18
C THR A 174 26.20 -5.64 10.93
N ALA A 175 27.35 -5.43 11.58
CA ALA A 175 28.49 -6.31 11.45
C ALA A 175 28.20 -7.74 11.92
N ALA A 176 27.51 -7.87 13.04
CA ALA A 176 27.04 -9.16 13.55
C ALA A 176 26.07 -9.86 12.59
N ALA A 177 25.09 -9.12 12.06
CA ALA A 177 24.08 -9.64 11.14
C ALA A 177 24.67 -10.12 9.81
N LEU A 178 25.69 -9.42 9.30
CA LEU A 178 26.36 -9.75 8.02
C LEU A 178 27.57 -10.68 8.16
N GLY A 179 28.00 -11.03 9.38
CA GLY A 179 29.22 -11.80 9.62
C GLY A 179 30.49 -11.05 9.23
N LEU A 180 30.48 -9.72 9.30
CA LEU A 180 31.59 -8.86 8.90
C LEU A 180 32.27 -8.21 10.12
N HIS A 181 33.52 -7.75 9.92
CA HIS A 181 34.18 -6.91 10.94
C HIS A 181 33.57 -5.50 10.92
N ARG A 182 33.41 -4.89 12.11
CA ARG A 182 32.83 -3.54 12.26
C ARG A 182 33.50 -2.46 11.39
N ASN A 183 34.81 -2.55 11.21
CA ASN A 183 35.55 -1.60 10.37
C ASN A 183 35.17 -1.74 8.88
N THR A 184 34.90 -2.95 8.43
CA THR A 184 34.42 -3.20 7.05
C THR A 184 33.07 -2.54 6.82
N VAL A 185 32.13 -2.69 7.76
CA VAL A 185 30.83 -2.01 7.70
C VAL A 185 31.01 -0.49 7.69
N ALA A 186 31.83 0.06 8.59
CA ALA A 186 32.09 1.51 8.66
C ALA A 186 32.66 2.06 7.34
N VAL A 187 33.62 1.35 6.73
CA VAL A 187 34.20 1.75 5.43
C VAL A 187 33.14 1.68 4.32
N ARG A 188 32.32 0.63 4.27
CA ARG A 188 31.26 0.50 3.28
C ARG A 188 30.20 1.58 3.42
N ILE A 189 29.75 1.89 4.63
CA ILE A 189 28.76 2.96 4.86
C ILE A 189 29.33 4.33 4.48
N ARG A 190 30.60 4.61 4.79
CA ARG A 190 31.25 5.84 4.32
C ARG A 190 31.28 5.90 2.80
N ARG A 191 31.57 4.78 2.13
CA ARG A 191 31.57 4.72 0.67
C ARG A 191 30.19 4.94 0.08
N VAL A 192 29.15 4.43 0.73
CA VAL A 192 27.74 4.70 0.35
C VAL A 192 27.44 6.20 0.44
N GLN A 193 27.82 6.87 1.54
CA GLN A 193 27.61 8.31 1.71
C GLN A 193 28.32 9.12 0.61
N GLU A 194 29.56 8.75 0.27
CA GLU A 194 30.32 9.40 -0.81
C GLU A 194 29.65 9.22 -2.18
N LEU A 195 29.19 8.00 -2.50
CA LEU A 195 28.59 7.70 -3.80
C LEU A 195 27.22 8.33 -3.99
N LEU A 196 26.44 8.40 -2.92
CA LEU A 196 25.09 8.98 -2.96
C LEU A 196 25.07 10.49 -2.67
N GLY A 197 26.16 11.05 -2.15
CA GLY A 197 26.23 12.45 -1.73
C GLY A 197 25.30 12.78 -0.55
N ILE A 198 25.05 11.82 0.36
CA ILE A 198 24.05 11.90 1.42
C ILE A 198 24.73 11.84 2.80
N ASP A 199 24.21 12.64 3.72
CA ASP A 199 24.61 12.58 5.14
C ASP A 199 23.68 11.59 5.90
N MET A 200 24.27 10.51 6.41
CA MET A 200 23.56 9.52 7.25
C MET A 200 23.23 10.03 8.67
N SER A 201 23.67 11.22 9.05
CA SER A 201 23.23 11.84 10.30
C SER A 201 21.84 12.46 10.17
N ASP A 202 21.40 12.79 8.94
CA ASP A 202 20.08 13.31 8.64
C ASP A 202 19.00 12.20 8.77
N PRO A 203 18.02 12.36 9.67
CA PRO A 203 16.94 11.39 9.83
C PRO A 203 16.06 11.21 8.58
N GLU A 204 15.82 12.29 7.82
CA GLU A 204 14.99 12.25 6.61
C GLU A 204 15.69 11.47 5.50
N ALA A 205 17.01 11.71 5.32
CA ALA A 205 17.82 10.97 4.38
C ALA A 205 17.86 9.46 4.71
N ARG A 206 18.04 9.11 6.00
CA ARG A 206 17.99 7.70 6.44
C ARG A 206 16.64 7.05 6.15
N LEU A 207 15.52 7.75 6.43
CA LEU A 207 14.18 7.23 6.15
C LEU A 207 13.98 7.01 4.66
N ALA A 208 14.34 7.99 3.83
CA ALA A 208 14.22 7.88 2.37
C ALA A 208 15.03 6.70 1.82
N LEU A 209 16.28 6.53 2.27
CA LEU A 209 17.12 5.40 1.87
C LEU A 209 16.57 4.05 2.34
N HIS A 210 16.03 3.98 3.56
CA HIS A 210 15.44 2.75 4.07
C HIS A 210 14.24 2.32 3.23
N LEU A 211 13.36 3.26 2.90
CA LEU A 211 12.21 3.01 2.02
C LEU A 211 12.65 2.61 0.61
N ALA A 212 13.68 3.27 0.07
CA ALA A 212 14.24 2.92 -1.24
C ALA A 212 14.83 1.51 -1.26
N CYS A 213 15.61 1.11 -0.25
CA CYS A 213 16.11 -0.26 -0.11
C CYS A 213 14.97 -1.29 -0.05
N ARG A 214 13.91 -0.99 0.72
CA ARG A 214 12.73 -1.86 0.86
C ARG A 214 11.95 -2.04 -0.45
N ALA A 215 11.94 -1.02 -1.32
CA ALA A 215 11.27 -1.07 -2.62
C ALA A 215 12.06 -1.83 -3.69
N VAL A 216 13.38 -1.82 -3.60
CA VAL A 216 14.27 -2.35 -4.66
C VAL A 216 14.76 -3.77 -4.33
N LEU A 217 14.98 -4.09 -3.05
CA LEU A 217 15.47 -5.40 -2.63
C LEU A 217 14.28 -6.33 -2.31
N PRO A 218 14.12 -7.44 -3.03
CA PRO A 218 13.14 -8.47 -2.66
C PRO A 218 13.52 -9.12 -1.32
N ARG A 219 12.52 -9.40 -0.49
CA ARG A 219 12.65 -10.22 0.72
C ARG A 219 12.44 -11.69 0.42
#